data_92693be35626f75056f3885197013ce8
#
_entry.id   92693be35626f75056f3885197013ce8
#
_cell.length_a   1.000
_cell.length_b   1.000
_cell.length_c   1.000
_cell.angle_alpha   90.00
_cell.angle_beta   90.00
_cell.angle_gamma   90.00
#
_symmetry.space_group_name_H-M   'P 1'
#
loop_
_entity.id
_entity.type
_entity.pdbx_description
1 polymer ?
#
loop_
_entity_poly.entity_id
_entity_poly.type
_entity_poly.pdbx_seq_one_letter_code
_entity_poly.pdbx_strand_id
1 'polypeptide(L)'
;MWAYESVFYQIYPLGFCGAPFENDGVLEHRILKVNDWIPHIKKLGADAIYFSPVFESDTHGYNTRDYTKIDTRLGTNEDFAQVCDNLHKDGIKVVLDGVFNHVGRGFWAFQDVLKNRESSPYVNWFDRIAFDGNSNYNDGLWYEGWEGNYDLVKLNLRNEDVIQHIFSAIKGWVDEFDIDGLRLDVAYCLDHDFLRRLREFCDSLKPDFFLVGETLHGDYNQIMNDAMLHSVTNYECY
;
A
#
# COMPACT_ATOMS: atom_id res chain seq x y z
N MET A 1 0.43 3.57 -22.72
CA MET A 1 0.66 3.08 -21.32
C MET A 1 1.70 1.99 -21.36
N TRP A 2 2.86 2.24 -20.78
CA TRP A 2 4.01 1.31 -20.76
C TRP A 2 3.66 -0.07 -20.17
N ALA A 3 2.82 -0.11 -19.14
CA ALA A 3 2.50 -1.34 -18.41
C ALA A 3 1.80 -2.42 -19.25
N TYR A 4 1.13 -2.06 -20.35
CA TYR A 4 0.45 -3.05 -21.23
C TYR A 4 1.40 -3.92 -22.04
N GLU A 5 2.66 -3.49 -22.17
CA GLU A 5 3.70 -4.23 -22.90
C GLU A 5 4.75 -4.83 -21.96
N SER A 6 4.58 -4.61 -20.62
CA SER A 6 5.58 -4.98 -19.63
C SER A 6 5.36 -6.36 -19.03
N VAL A 7 6.47 -7.01 -18.69
CA VAL A 7 6.51 -8.21 -17.87
C VAL A 7 6.88 -7.79 -16.45
N PHE A 8 5.99 -8.09 -15.50
CA PHE A 8 6.17 -7.73 -14.11
C PHE A 8 6.84 -8.84 -13.31
N TYR A 9 7.81 -8.46 -12.47
CA TYR A 9 8.40 -9.31 -11.45
C TYR A 9 7.95 -8.84 -10.07
N GLN A 10 7.39 -9.73 -9.26
CA GLN A 10 6.93 -9.39 -7.91
C GLN A 10 7.97 -9.76 -6.87
N ILE A 11 8.19 -8.87 -5.91
CA ILE A 11 8.95 -9.15 -4.67
C ILE A 11 8.06 -8.84 -3.46
N TYR A 12 7.96 -9.80 -2.53
CA TYR A 12 7.50 -9.55 -1.16
C TYR A 12 8.72 -9.24 -0.29
N PRO A 13 9.00 -7.95 0.03
CA PRO A 13 10.29 -7.53 0.56
C PRO A 13 10.63 -8.12 1.92
N LEU A 14 9.68 -8.15 2.86
CA LEU A 14 9.92 -8.70 4.20
C LEU A 14 10.39 -10.16 4.13
N GLY A 15 9.71 -10.99 3.33
CA GLY A 15 10.10 -12.39 3.13
C GLY A 15 11.39 -12.52 2.33
N PHE A 16 11.51 -11.83 1.19
CA PHE A 16 12.69 -11.90 0.31
C PHE A 16 13.98 -11.46 1.02
N CYS A 17 13.90 -10.41 1.82
CA CYS A 17 15.03 -9.87 2.55
C CYS A 17 15.32 -10.59 3.87
N GLY A 18 14.45 -11.52 4.29
CA GLY A 18 14.63 -12.28 5.54
C GLY A 18 14.40 -11.42 6.79
N ALA A 19 13.47 -10.49 6.72
CA ALA A 19 13.04 -9.68 7.86
C ALA A 19 12.27 -10.54 8.88
N PRO A 20 12.33 -10.23 10.20
CA PRO A 20 11.50 -10.89 11.19
C PRO A 20 10.02 -10.63 10.93
N PHE A 21 9.15 -11.57 11.31
CA PHE A 21 7.70 -11.42 11.11
C PHE A 21 7.14 -10.25 11.93
N GLU A 22 7.44 -10.23 13.23
CA GLU A 22 7.06 -9.12 14.10
C GLU A 22 8.01 -7.93 13.88
N ASN A 23 7.45 -6.72 13.87
CA ASN A 23 8.27 -5.52 13.81
C ASN A 23 8.93 -5.28 15.17
N ASP A 24 10.20 -5.59 15.25
CA ASP A 24 11.03 -5.44 16.45
C ASP A 24 11.64 -4.03 16.62
N GLY A 25 11.40 -3.15 15.63
CA GLY A 25 11.94 -1.78 15.61
C GLY A 25 13.45 -1.69 15.37
N VAL A 26 14.09 -2.79 15.02
CA VAL A 26 15.54 -2.81 14.74
C VAL A 26 15.80 -2.41 13.30
N LEU A 27 16.51 -1.29 13.13
CA LEU A 27 16.90 -0.83 11.80
C LEU A 27 17.98 -1.73 11.21
N GLU A 28 17.67 -2.32 10.07
CA GLU A 28 18.63 -3.04 9.22
C GLU A 28 18.40 -2.75 7.75
N HIS A 29 19.48 -2.55 7.00
CA HIS A 29 19.46 -2.15 5.58
C HIS A 29 19.22 -3.33 4.63
N ARG A 30 18.21 -4.17 4.93
CA ARG A 30 17.94 -5.43 4.22
C ARG A 30 17.45 -5.23 2.80
N ILE A 31 16.73 -4.12 2.53
CA ILE A 31 16.14 -3.84 1.20
C ILE A 31 17.21 -3.71 0.11
N LEU A 32 18.45 -3.33 0.48
CA LEU A 32 19.58 -3.23 -0.44
C LEU A 32 19.92 -4.56 -1.13
N LYS A 33 19.49 -5.70 -0.57
CA LYS A 33 19.61 -7.02 -1.21
C LYS A 33 18.94 -7.09 -2.58
N VAL A 34 17.91 -6.28 -2.83
CA VAL A 34 17.24 -6.21 -4.13
C VAL A 34 18.20 -5.83 -5.25
N ASN A 35 19.22 -5.00 -4.97
CA ASN A 35 20.22 -4.61 -5.95
C ASN A 35 20.95 -5.82 -6.57
N ASP A 36 21.26 -6.84 -5.76
CA ASP A 36 21.92 -8.07 -6.22
C ASP A 36 21.02 -8.91 -7.15
N TRP A 37 19.68 -8.65 -7.10
CA TRP A 37 18.68 -9.39 -7.87
C TRP A 37 18.34 -8.75 -9.21
N ILE A 38 18.71 -7.49 -9.44
CA ILE A 38 18.45 -6.74 -10.69
C ILE A 38 18.94 -7.49 -11.94
N PRO A 39 20.18 -8.06 -11.97
CA PRO A 39 20.63 -8.84 -13.13
C PRO A 39 19.77 -10.06 -13.44
N HIS A 40 19.20 -10.70 -12.40
CA HIS A 40 18.30 -11.84 -12.57
C HIS A 40 16.96 -11.40 -13.19
N ILE A 41 16.37 -10.30 -12.70
CA ILE A 41 15.11 -9.73 -13.21
C ILE A 41 15.28 -9.39 -14.71
N LYS A 42 16.36 -8.73 -15.07
CA LYS A 42 16.69 -8.42 -16.47
C LYS A 42 16.85 -9.67 -17.33
N LYS A 43 17.52 -10.69 -16.82
CA LYS A 43 17.72 -11.98 -17.54
C LYS A 43 16.40 -12.68 -17.82
N LEU A 44 15.38 -12.52 -16.98
CA LEU A 44 14.04 -13.03 -17.19
C LEU A 44 13.25 -12.24 -18.24
N GLY A 45 13.74 -11.07 -18.64
CA GLY A 45 13.04 -10.15 -19.54
C GLY A 45 11.93 -9.36 -18.86
N ALA A 46 11.93 -9.28 -17.53
CA ALA A 46 11.03 -8.39 -16.80
C ALA A 46 11.57 -6.96 -16.84
N ASP A 47 10.68 -6.01 -17.12
CA ASP A 47 10.95 -4.58 -17.26
C ASP A 47 10.13 -3.72 -16.29
N ALA A 48 9.37 -4.37 -15.41
CA ALA A 48 8.71 -3.74 -14.28
C ALA A 48 8.83 -4.62 -13.03
N ILE A 49 8.94 -3.98 -11.88
CA ILE A 49 8.87 -4.64 -10.58
C ILE A 49 7.63 -4.16 -9.83
N TYR A 50 6.93 -5.10 -9.21
CA TYR A 50 5.91 -4.84 -8.23
C TYR A 50 6.42 -5.24 -6.84
N PHE A 51 6.52 -4.27 -5.95
CA PHE A 51 6.81 -4.51 -4.54
C PHE A 51 5.51 -4.67 -3.76
N SER A 52 5.31 -5.84 -3.12
CA SER A 52 4.38 -5.96 -2.00
C SER A 52 4.77 -4.97 -0.89
N PRO A 53 3.94 -4.72 0.13
CA PRO A 53 4.13 -3.57 1.02
C PRO A 53 5.54 -3.38 1.54
N VAL A 54 6.03 -2.13 1.45
CA VAL A 54 7.38 -1.72 1.88
C VAL A 54 7.36 -0.79 3.09
N PHE A 55 6.17 -0.24 3.44
CA PHE A 55 6.04 0.76 4.48
C PHE A 55 5.95 0.16 5.88
N GLU A 56 6.25 1.00 6.90
CA GLU A 56 6.26 0.60 8.30
C GLU A 56 4.94 -0.09 8.69
N SER A 57 5.04 -1.31 9.21
CA SER A 57 3.90 -2.18 9.50
C SER A 57 4.05 -2.92 10.82
N ASP A 58 2.93 -3.49 11.33
CA ASP A 58 2.96 -4.29 12.55
C ASP A 58 3.67 -5.63 12.32
N THR A 59 3.33 -6.35 11.21
CA THR A 59 3.85 -7.68 10.91
C THR A 59 4.12 -7.90 9.41
N HIS A 60 3.09 -8.31 8.66
CA HIS A 60 3.20 -8.81 7.28
C HIS A 60 3.23 -7.72 6.18
N GLY A 61 3.22 -6.45 6.54
CA GLY A 61 3.25 -5.34 5.58
C GLY A 61 1.87 -4.73 5.31
N TYR A 62 0.80 -5.54 5.30
CA TYR A 62 -0.56 -5.04 5.02
C TYR A 62 -1.23 -4.37 6.23
N ASN A 63 -0.67 -4.48 7.42
CA ASN A 63 -1.09 -3.77 8.62
C ASN A 63 -0.20 -2.53 8.87
N THR A 64 -0.33 -1.56 7.96
CA THR A 64 0.48 -0.34 7.90
C THR A 64 0.37 0.50 9.17
N ARG A 65 1.52 0.97 9.69
CA ARG A 65 1.63 1.94 10.79
C ARG A 65 1.86 3.36 10.29
N ASP A 66 2.65 3.49 9.21
CA ASP A 66 3.05 4.79 8.66
C ASP A 66 3.33 4.65 7.16
N TYR A 67 2.62 5.42 6.35
CA TYR A 67 2.77 5.45 4.89
C TYR A 67 3.99 6.26 4.41
N THR A 68 4.62 7.02 5.29
CA THR A 68 5.71 7.92 4.92
C THR A 68 7.10 7.34 5.20
N LYS A 69 7.15 6.19 5.87
CA LYS A 69 8.37 5.57 6.34
C LYS A 69 8.50 4.15 5.80
N ILE A 70 9.64 3.83 5.23
CA ILE A 70 10.00 2.44 4.88
C ILE A 70 10.09 1.61 6.17
N ASP A 71 9.62 0.38 6.12
CA ASP A 71 9.62 -0.53 7.27
C ASP A 71 11.03 -0.66 7.85
N THR A 72 11.16 -0.39 9.14
CA THR A 72 12.44 -0.37 9.85
C THR A 72 13.22 -1.67 9.69
N ARG A 73 12.50 -2.80 9.57
CA ARG A 73 13.11 -4.12 9.29
C ARG A 73 13.72 -4.24 7.90
N LEU A 74 13.35 -3.36 6.96
CA LEU A 74 13.85 -3.32 5.58
C LEU A 74 14.97 -2.29 5.40
N GLY A 75 14.87 -1.14 6.07
CA GLY A 75 15.86 -0.07 5.94
C GLY A 75 15.29 1.32 6.16
N THR A 76 15.92 2.28 5.51
CA THR A 76 15.50 3.68 5.50
C THR A 76 14.87 4.06 4.16
N ASN A 77 14.26 5.26 4.11
CA ASN A 77 13.76 5.82 2.85
C ASN A 77 14.90 5.99 1.84
N GLU A 78 16.08 6.41 2.29
CA GLU A 78 17.26 6.58 1.44
C GLU A 78 17.72 5.25 0.83
N ASP A 79 17.67 4.14 1.60
CA ASP A 79 18.00 2.81 1.08
C ASP A 79 17.04 2.41 -0.05
N PHE A 80 15.74 2.65 0.17
CA PHE A 80 14.73 2.30 -0.82
C PHE A 80 14.82 3.21 -2.06
N ALA A 81 15.04 4.51 -1.88
CA ALA A 81 15.32 5.43 -2.98
C ALA A 81 16.51 4.97 -3.82
N GLN A 82 17.59 4.53 -3.18
CA GLN A 82 18.74 3.95 -3.89
C GLN A 82 18.37 2.70 -4.70
N VAL A 83 17.53 1.82 -4.16
CA VAL A 83 17.04 0.64 -4.89
C VAL A 83 16.22 1.05 -6.11
N CYS A 84 15.29 1.99 -5.97
CA CYS A 84 14.48 2.52 -7.07
C CYS A 84 15.36 3.16 -8.16
N ASP A 85 16.32 3.99 -7.78
CA ASP A 85 17.28 4.59 -8.69
C ASP A 85 18.07 3.56 -9.52
N ASN A 86 18.48 2.47 -8.87
CA ASN A 86 19.23 1.40 -9.54
C ASN A 86 18.33 0.60 -10.49
N LEU A 87 17.07 0.33 -10.12
CA LEU A 87 16.08 -0.28 -11.00
C LEU A 87 15.83 0.60 -12.24
N HIS A 88 15.61 1.90 -12.06
CA HIS A 88 15.40 2.84 -13.16
C HIS A 88 16.60 2.96 -14.10
N LYS A 89 17.83 2.98 -13.57
CA LYS A 89 19.07 2.96 -14.38
C LYS A 89 19.15 1.72 -15.28
N ASP A 90 18.59 0.63 -14.84
CA ASP A 90 18.50 -0.63 -15.61
C ASP A 90 17.23 -0.74 -16.47
N GLY A 91 16.43 0.32 -16.55
CA GLY A 91 15.22 0.41 -17.37
C GLY A 91 14.00 -0.32 -16.78
N ILE A 92 14.04 -0.66 -15.47
CA ILE A 92 12.97 -1.37 -14.77
C ILE A 92 12.06 -0.36 -14.08
N LYS A 93 10.76 -0.41 -14.38
CA LYS A 93 9.72 0.41 -13.77
C LYS A 93 9.37 -0.09 -12.36
N VAL A 94 8.98 0.83 -11.46
CA VAL A 94 8.68 0.51 -10.05
C VAL A 94 7.20 0.75 -9.74
N VAL A 95 6.50 -0.30 -9.28
CA VAL A 95 5.12 -0.25 -8.81
C VAL A 95 5.09 -0.66 -7.33
N LEU A 96 4.43 0.16 -6.49
CA LEU A 96 4.27 -0.12 -5.07
C LEU A 96 2.86 -0.62 -4.73
N ASP A 97 2.76 -1.33 -3.62
CA ASP A 97 1.47 -1.72 -3.03
C ASP A 97 0.84 -0.55 -2.27
N GLY A 98 -0.36 -0.17 -2.67
CA GLY A 98 -1.21 0.82 -2.03
C GLY A 98 -2.25 0.13 -1.15
N VAL A 99 -1.96 -0.02 0.14
CA VAL A 99 -2.87 -0.61 1.13
C VAL A 99 -3.74 0.51 1.71
N PHE A 100 -4.86 0.83 1.05
CA PHE A 100 -5.68 1.99 1.40
C PHE A 100 -7.05 1.64 2.00
N ASN A 101 -7.48 0.37 1.92
CA ASN A 101 -8.73 -0.05 2.54
C ASN A 101 -8.64 -0.08 4.07
N HIS A 102 -7.48 -0.40 4.61
CA HIS A 102 -7.25 -0.62 6.03
C HIS A 102 -5.83 -0.26 6.44
N VAL A 103 -5.62 -0.15 7.75
CA VAL A 103 -4.32 0.06 8.39
C VAL A 103 -4.14 -0.90 9.55
N GLY A 104 -2.92 -1.04 10.05
CA GLY A 104 -2.64 -1.78 11.28
C GLY A 104 -3.17 -1.07 12.53
N ARG A 105 -3.31 -1.82 13.62
CA ARG A 105 -3.66 -1.24 14.93
C ARG A 105 -2.57 -0.29 15.44
N GLY A 106 -1.32 -0.49 15.00
CA GLY A 106 -0.19 0.41 15.29
C GLY A 106 -0.23 1.75 14.55
N PHE A 107 -1.19 1.97 13.63
CA PHE A 107 -1.32 3.23 12.91
C PHE A 107 -1.57 4.39 13.88
N TRP A 108 -0.79 5.46 13.75
CA TRP A 108 -0.73 6.55 14.73
C TRP A 108 -2.10 7.19 15.04
N ALA A 109 -2.97 7.38 14.04
CA ALA A 109 -4.31 7.94 14.25
C ALA A 109 -5.22 6.95 14.99
N PHE A 110 -5.09 5.64 14.76
CA PHE A 110 -5.83 4.63 15.51
C PHE A 110 -5.34 4.51 16.94
N GLN A 111 -4.04 4.64 17.18
CA GLN A 111 -3.47 4.69 18.53
C GLN A 111 -3.99 5.91 19.31
N ASP A 112 -4.21 7.04 18.64
CA ASP A 112 -4.85 8.20 19.27
C ASP A 112 -6.32 7.88 19.66
N VAL A 113 -7.09 7.21 18.79
CA VAL A 113 -8.45 6.77 19.10
C VAL A 113 -8.46 5.79 20.28
N LEU A 114 -7.56 4.83 20.33
CA LEU A 114 -7.46 3.89 21.46
C LEU A 114 -7.20 4.61 22.78
N LYS A 115 -6.39 5.67 22.75
CA LYS A 115 -6.02 6.44 23.94
C LYS A 115 -7.08 7.46 24.36
N ASN A 116 -7.61 8.24 23.41
CA ASN A 116 -8.45 9.42 23.66
C ASN A 116 -9.94 9.15 23.46
N ARG A 117 -10.31 7.99 22.96
CA ARG A 117 -11.70 7.53 22.75
C ARG A 117 -12.50 8.55 21.91
N GLU A 118 -13.72 8.86 22.32
CA GLU A 118 -14.64 9.81 21.68
C GLU A 118 -14.07 11.22 21.50
N SER A 119 -13.06 11.58 22.29
CA SER A 119 -12.39 12.88 22.19
C SER A 119 -11.26 12.93 21.16
N SER A 120 -10.91 11.81 20.55
CA SER A 120 -9.93 11.78 19.46
C SER A 120 -10.46 12.50 18.22
N PRO A 121 -9.67 13.39 17.59
CA PRO A 121 -10.07 14.00 16.32
C PRO A 121 -10.11 13.01 15.15
N TYR A 122 -9.56 11.80 15.32
CA TYR A 122 -9.42 10.78 14.29
C TYR A 122 -10.52 9.72 14.29
N VAL A 123 -11.54 9.82 15.15
CA VAL A 123 -12.64 8.83 15.21
C VAL A 123 -13.27 8.61 13.83
N ASN A 124 -13.52 9.69 13.08
CA ASN A 124 -14.16 9.64 11.77
C ASN A 124 -13.21 9.20 10.62
N TRP A 125 -11.93 8.93 10.93
CA TRP A 125 -10.98 8.37 9.97
C TRP A 125 -11.24 6.90 9.69
N PHE A 126 -11.93 6.23 10.61
CA PHE A 126 -12.20 4.79 10.57
C PHE A 126 -13.68 4.50 10.33
N ASP A 127 -13.96 3.37 9.70
CA ASP A 127 -15.33 2.95 9.45
C ASP A 127 -15.94 2.35 10.72
N ARG A 128 -17.09 2.89 11.11
CA ARG A 128 -17.99 2.38 12.16
C ARG A 128 -17.31 2.04 13.50
N ILE A 129 -16.71 3.01 14.15
CA ILE A 129 -16.23 2.84 15.54
C ILE A 129 -17.41 2.92 16.52
N ALA A 130 -17.44 2.00 17.49
CA ALA A 130 -18.38 1.99 18.61
C ALA A 130 -17.64 1.82 19.95
N PHE A 131 -17.85 2.77 20.86
CA PHE A 131 -17.19 2.78 22.18
C PHE A 131 -17.95 2.03 23.26
N ASP A 132 -19.15 1.55 22.97
CA ASP A 132 -19.97 0.66 23.79
C ASP A 132 -19.87 -0.80 23.37
N GLY A 133 -19.01 -1.10 22.37
CA GLY A 133 -18.74 -2.43 21.86
C GLY A 133 -17.40 -2.98 22.27
N ASN A 134 -17.05 -4.12 21.70
CA ASN A 134 -15.76 -4.75 21.93
C ASN A 134 -15.32 -5.56 20.70
N SER A 135 -14.04 -5.62 20.45
CA SER A 135 -13.42 -6.51 19.47
C SER A 135 -12.77 -7.72 20.16
N ASN A 136 -12.14 -8.59 19.40
CA ASN A 136 -11.36 -9.71 19.96
C ASN A 136 -10.15 -9.26 20.78
N TYR A 137 -9.74 -7.99 20.70
CA TYR A 137 -8.70 -7.39 21.53
C TYR A 137 -9.16 -7.04 22.94
N ASN A 138 -10.47 -7.08 23.19
CA ASN A 138 -11.09 -6.87 24.49
C ASN A 138 -10.67 -5.55 25.17
N ASP A 139 -10.56 -4.49 24.37
CA ASP A 139 -10.12 -3.15 24.77
C ASP A 139 -11.27 -2.12 24.88
N GLY A 140 -12.53 -2.61 24.88
CA GLY A 140 -13.73 -1.77 25.02
C GLY A 140 -13.99 -0.88 23.78
N LEU A 141 -13.59 -1.36 22.62
CA LEU A 141 -13.77 -0.71 21.33
C LEU A 141 -14.18 -1.73 20.28
N TRP A 142 -15.27 -1.48 19.58
CA TRP A 142 -15.61 -2.18 18.36
C TRP A 142 -15.40 -1.27 17.15
N TYR A 143 -14.91 -1.81 16.06
CA TYR A 143 -14.68 -1.11 14.79
C TYR A 143 -14.80 -2.09 13.63
N GLU A 144 -15.02 -1.56 12.43
CA GLU A 144 -14.98 -2.38 11.23
C GLU A 144 -13.53 -2.77 10.90
N GLY A 145 -13.29 -4.07 10.74
CA GLY A 145 -12.06 -4.61 10.18
C GLY A 145 -12.28 -5.14 8.77
N TRP A 146 -11.21 -5.35 8.01
CA TRP A 146 -11.32 -5.98 6.71
C TRP A 146 -11.74 -7.44 6.88
N GLU A 147 -12.93 -7.78 6.34
CA GLU A 147 -13.52 -9.13 6.39
C GLU A 147 -13.51 -9.77 7.80
N GLY A 148 -13.70 -8.95 8.84
CA GLY A 148 -13.72 -9.39 10.23
C GLY A 148 -12.34 -9.53 10.89
N ASN A 149 -11.27 -9.20 10.21
CA ASN A 149 -9.92 -9.15 10.77
C ASN A 149 -9.71 -7.82 11.51
N TYR A 150 -9.67 -7.88 12.83
CA TYR A 150 -9.54 -6.69 13.67
C TYR A 150 -8.12 -6.13 13.79
N ASP A 151 -7.10 -6.82 13.30
CA ASP A 151 -5.75 -6.29 13.11
C ASP A 151 -5.62 -5.40 11.86
N LEU A 152 -6.66 -5.40 11.00
CA LEU A 152 -6.78 -4.61 9.78
C LEU A 152 -7.94 -3.63 9.90
N VAL A 153 -7.67 -2.47 10.52
CA VAL A 153 -8.67 -1.46 10.86
C VAL A 153 -9.12 -0.71 9.61
N LYS A 154 -10.40 -0.80 9.27
CA LYS A 154 -10.92 -0.22 8.04
C LYS A 154 -10.93 1.30 8.06
N LEU A 155 -10.34 1.93 7.03
CA LEU A 155 -10.36 3.37 6.83
C LEU A 155 -11.70 3.85 6.24
N ASN A 156 -12.09 5.06 6.59
CA ASN A 156 -13.21 5.75 5.98
C ASN A 156 -12.75 6.55 4.76
N LEU A 157 -12.79 5.95 3.59
CA LEU A 157 -12.37 6.57 2.32
C LEU A 157 -13.34 7.65 1.80
N ARG A 158 -14.36 8.05 2.58
CA ARG A 158 -15.23 9.22 2.33
C ARG A 158 -14.84 10.42 3.20
N ASN A 159 -13.93 10.22 4.13
CA ASN A 159 -13.39 11.29 4.95
C ASN A 159 -12.29 12.02 4.18
N GLU A 160 -12.46 13.35 4.01
CA GLU A 160 -11.53 14.17 3.23
C GLU A 160 -10.10 14.16 3.81
N ASP A 161 -9.96 14.21 5.12
CA ASP A 161 -8.64 14.22 5.77
C ASP A 161 -7.91 12.88 5.54
N VAL A 162 -8.63 11.75 5.51
CA VAL A 162 -8.06 10.43 5.17
C VAL A 162 -7.57 10.42 3.73
N ILE A 163 -8.40 10.93 2.79
CA ILE A 163 -8.05 11.00 1.37
C ILE A 163 -6.80 11.86 1.17
N GLN A 164 -6.76 13.04 1.79
CA GLN A 164 -5.62 13.95 1.69
C GLN A 164 -4.35 13.37 2.33
N HIS A 165 -4.48 12.61 3.43
CA HIS A 165 -3.35 11.91 4.03
C HIS A 165 -2.77 10.87 3.07
N ILE A 166 -3.61 10.04 2.44
CA ILE A 166 -3.19 9.05 1.44
C ILE A 166 -2.54 9.74 0.23
N PHE A 167 -3.17 10.79 -0.31
CA PHE A 167 -2.64 11.50 -1.48
C PHE A 167 -1.29 12.18 -1.18
N SER A 168 -1.13 12.72 0.03
CA SER A 168 0.15 13.28 0.46
C SER A 168 1.23 12.22 0.54
N ALA A 169 0.90 11.02 1.03
CA ALA A 169 1.84 9.89 1.06
C ALA A 169 2.24 9.49 -0.38
N ILE A 170 1.27 9.29 -1.28
CA ILE A 170 1.55 8.93 -2.68
C ILE A 170 2.43 9.99 -3.36
N LYS A 171 2.12 11.28 -3.13
CA LYS A 171 2.97 12.36 -3.65
C LYS A 171 4.41 12.25 -3.13
N GLY A 172 4.57 11.98 -1.83
CA GLY A 172 5.88 11.73 -1.23
C GLY A 172 6.61 10.56 -1.90
N TRP A 173 5.92 9.47 -2.20
CA TRP A 173 6.51 8.30 -2.88
C TRP A 173 6.97 8.62 -4.31
N VAL A 174 6.20 9.45 -5.04
CA VAL A 174 6.62 9.91 -6.38
C VAL A 174 7.80 10.85 -6.26
N ASP A 175 7.77 11.80 -5.33
CA ASP A 175 8.85 12.80 -5.17
C ASP A 175 10.16 12.16 -4.70
N GLU A 176 10.11 11.14 -3.80
CA GLU A 176 11.27 10.56 -3.15
C GLU A 176 11.81 9.31 -3.87
N PHE A 177 10.91 8.47 -4.40
CA PHE A 177 11.26 7.18 -5.00
C PHE A 177 11.03 7.12 -6.51
N ASP A 178 10.45 8.16 -7.11
CA ASP A 178 10.09 8.25 -8.54
C ASP A 178 9.24 7.06 -9.04
N ILE A 179 8.34 6.52 -8.22
CA ILE A 179 7.54 5.35 -8.57
C ILE A 179 6.70 5.57 -9.84
N ASP A 180 6.45 4.48 -10.57
CA ASP A 180 5.77 4.50 -11.88
C ASP A 180 4.31 4.02 -11.80
N GLY A 181 3.87 3.54 -10.65
CA GLY A 181 2.51 3.07 -10.48
C GLY A 181 2.22 2.51 -9.10
N LEU A 182 0.95 2.14 -8.92
CA LEU A 182 0.44 1.47 -7.72
C LEU A 182 -0.33 0.20 -8.08
N ARG A 183 -0.15 -0.83 -7.28
CA ARG A 183 -1.10 -1.92 -7.13
C ARG A 183 -1.97 -1.63 -5.93
N LEU A 184 -3.28 -1.63 -6.08
CA LEU A 184 -4.21 -1.37 -4.99
C LEU A 184 -4.65 -2.69 -4.35
N ASP A 185 -4.28 -2.85 -3.09
CA ASP A 185 -4.71 -3.96 -2.25
C ASP A 185 -6.24 -3.95 -2.11
N VAL A 186 -6.85 -5.13 -2.23
CA VAL A 186 -8.30 -5.36 -2.14
C VAL A 186 -9.15 -4.30 -2.86
N ALA A 187 -8.79 -3.99 -4.10
CA ALA A 187 -9.40 -2.90 -4.86
C ALA A 187 -10.92 -3.03 -5.00
N TYR A 188 -11.46 -4.24 -4.94
CA TYR A 188 -12.90 -4.53 -4.92
C TYR A 188 -13.63 -4.01 -3.66
N CYS A 189 -12.89 -3.69 -2.59
CA CYS A 189 -13.41 -3.12 -1.34
C CYS A 189 -13.36 -1.58 -1.31
N LEU A 190 -12.65 -0.94 -2.26
CA LEU A 190 -12.43 0.50 -2.24
C LEU A 190 -13.66 1.27 -2.73
N ASP A 191 -13.90 2.45 -2.13
CA ASP A 191 -14.96 3.35 -2.57
C ASP A 191 -14.70 3.84 -4.00
N HIS A 192 -15.72 3.80 -4.88
CA HIS A 192 -15.57 4.16 -6.28
C HIS A 192 -15.25 5.65 -6.49
N ASP A 193 -15.74 6.54 -5.61
CA ASP A 193 -15.41 7.97 -5.71
C ASP A 193 -13.96 8.21 -5.28
N PHE A 194 -13.48 7.47 -4.29
CA PHE A 194 -12.06 7.46 -3.96
C PHE A 194 -11.20 6.99 -5.14
N LEU A 195 -11.57 5.91 -5.84
CA LEU A 195 -10.83 5.41 -7.01
C LEU A 195 -10.77 6.43 -8.15
N ARG A 196 -11.88 7.16 -8.44
CA ARG A 196 -11.88 8.23 -9.46
C ARG A 196 -10.94 9.38 -9.08
N ARG A 197 -11.02 9.83 -7.84
CA ARG A 197 -10.16 10.90 -7.31
C ARG A 197 -8.69 10.47 -7.28
N LEU A 198 -8.42 9.22 -6.91
CA LEU A 198 -7.07 8.66 -6.93
C LEU A 198 -6.50 8.64 -8.36
N ARG A 199 -7.32 8.25 -9.35
CA ARG A 199 -6.91 8.26 -10.76
C ARG A 199 -6.53 9.66 -11.22
N GLU A 200 -7.42 10.64 -11.02
CA GLU A 200 -7.17 12.05 -11.39
C GLU A 200 -5.92 12.59 -10.70
N PHE A 201 -5.75 12.28 -9.42
CA PHE A 201 -4.59 12.70 -8.65
C PHE A 201 -3.28 12.11 -9.20
N CYS A 202 -3.23 10.79 -9.42
CA CYS A 202 -2.04 10.11 -9.95
C CYS A 202 -1.68 10.60 -11.36
N ASP A 203 -2.67 10.80 -12.24
CA ASP A 203 -2.46 11.36 -13.58
C ASP A 203 -1.86 12.78 -13.54
N SER A 204 -2.15 13.54 -12.47
CA SER A 204 -1.58 14.88 -12.25
C SER A 204 -0.14 14.86 -11.76
N LEU A 205 0.31 13.79 -11.13
CA LEU A 205 1.67 13.67 -10.58
C LEU A 205 2.71 13.24 -11.62
N LYS A 206 2.37 12.25 -12.43
CA LYS A 206 3.32 11.67 -13.40
C LYS A 206 2.57 11.17 -14.63
N PRO A 207 2.99 11.54 -15.86
CA PRO A 207 2.43 10.98 -17.09
C PRO A 207 2.57 9.46 -17.10
N ASP A 208 1.52 8.78 -17.58
CA ASP A 208 1.50 7.30 -17.68
C ASP A 208 1.66 6.57 -16.33
N PHE A 209 1.27 7.20 -15.21
CA PHE A 209 1.26 6.55 -13.90
C PHE A 209 0.28 5.37 -13.90
N PHE A 210 0.77 4.17 -13.63
CA PHE A 210 -0.02 2.95 -13.76
C PHE A 210 -0.79 2.62 -12.49
N LEU A 211 -2.08 2.29 -12.62
CA LEU A 211 -2.92 1.79 -11.53
C LEU A 211 -3.45 0.40 -11.87
N VAL A 212 -3.10 -0.59 -11.07
CA VAL A 212 -3.65 -1.95 -11.14
C VAL A 212 -4.32 -2.31 -9.82
N GLY A 213 -5.53 -2.85 -9.87
CA GLY A 213 -6.27 -3.25 -8.68
C GLY A 213 -6.24 -4.75 -8.46
N GLU A 214 -6.15 -5.17 -7.20
CA GLU A 214 -6.43 -6.54 -6.85
C GLU A 214 -7.93 -6.79 -6.89
N THR A 215 -8.34 -7.76 -7.70
CA THR A 215 -9.71 -8.29 -7.73
C THR A 215 -9.66 -9.82 -7.74
N LEU A 216 -10.62 -10.44 -7.09
CA LEU A 216 -10.69 -11.91 -7.01
C LEU A 216 -11.55 -12.48 -8.12
N HIS A 217 -12.71 -11.89 -8.37
CA HIS A 217 -13.70 -12.34 -9.35
C HIS A 217 -14.77 -11.26 -9.57
N GLY A 218 -15.66 -11.46 -10.52
CA GLY A 218 -16.81 -10.61 -10.79
C GLY A 218 -16.66 -9.73 -12.03
N ASP A 219 -17.47 -8.67 -12.11
CA ASP A 219 -17.42 -7.73 -13.23
C ASP A 219 -16.31 -6.70 -13.02
N TYR A 220 -15.16 -6.97 -13.62
CA TYR A 220 -13.97 -6.11 -13.53
C TYR A 220 -14.20 -4.70 -14.08
N ASN A 221 -15.16 -4.51 -15.03
CA ASN A 221 -15.43 -3.20 -15.62
C ASN A 221 -15.99 -2.19 -14.62
N GLN A 222 -16.48 -2.63 -13.47
CA GLN A 222 -16.95 -1.73 -12.42
C GLN A 222 -15.84 -0.80 -11.92
N ILE A 223 -14.60 -1.28 -11.85
CA ILE A 223 -13.44 -0.51 -11.39
C ILE A 223 -12.32 -0.39 -12.44
N MET A 224 -12.28 -1.26 -13.44
CA MET A 224 -11.34 -1.19 -14.56
C MET A 224 -12.00 -0.44 -15.72
N ASN A 225 -11.75 0.85 -15.82
CA ASN A 225 -12.31 1.74 -16.84
C ASN A 225 -11.50 3.04 -16.94
N ASP A 226 -11.86 3.91 -17.88
CA ASP A 226 -11.12 5.13 -18.17
C ASP A 226 -11.05 6.13 -17.00
N ALA A 227 -11.98 6.04 -16.03
CA ALA A 227 -12.06 6.94 -14.89
C ALA A 227 -11.43 6.40 -13.59
N MET A 228 -11.06 5.12 -13.54
CA MET A 228 -10.54 4.49 -12.32
C MET A 228 -9.24 3.74 -12.61
N LEU A 229 -9.25 2.42 -12.64
CA LEU A 229 -8.05 1.60 -12.79
C LEU A 229 -7.75 1.27 -14.25
N HIS A 230 -6.48 1.23 -14.60
CA HIS A 230 -6.01 0.82 -15.93
C HIS A 230 -6.13 -0.69 -16.15
N SER A 231 -5.95 -1.47 -15.07
CA SER A 231 -5.97 -2.92 -15.09
C SER A 231 -6.38 -3.49 -13.74
N VAL A 232 -6.69 -4.77 -13.71
CA VAL A 232 -6.94 -5.54 -12.49
C VAL A 232 -6.25 -6.90 -12.59
N THR A 233 -6.02 -7.55 -11.43
CA THR A 233 -5.55 -8.93 -11.40
C THR A 233 -6.62 -9.88 -11.96
N ASN A 234 -6.19 -10.89 -12.70
CA ASN A 234 -7.10 -11.88 -13.27
C ASN A 234 -6.91 -13.24 -12.59
N TYR A 235 -7.46 -13.38 -11.39
CA TYR A 235 -7.39 -14.65 -10.65
C TYR A 235 -8.33 -15.73 -11.22
N GLU A 236 -9.29 -15.38 -12.08
CA GLU A 236 -10.17 -16.38 -12.72
C GLU A 236 -9.43 -17.25 -13.76
N CYS A 237 -8.28 -16.80 -14.25
CA CYS A 237 -7.43 -17.56 -15.15
C CYS A 237 -6.42 -18.48 -14.42
N TYR A 238 -6.50 -18.56 -13.11
CA TYR A 238 -5.51 -19.28 -12.29
C TYR A 238 -5.92 -20.73 -12.02
#